data_9b05cdd6e7b54d676185268978e97aba
#
_entry.id   9b05cdd6e7b54d676185268978e97aba
#
_cell.length_a   1.000
_cell.length_b   1.000
_cell.length_c   1.000
_cell.angle_alpha   90.00
_cell.angle_beta   90.00
_cell.angle_gamma   90.00
#
_symmetry.space_group_name_H-M   'P 1'
#
loop_
_entity.id
_entity.type
_entity.pdbx_description
1 polymer ?
#
loop_
_entity_poly.entity_id
_entity_poly.type
_entity_poly.pdbx_seq_one_letter_code
_entity_poly.pdbx_strand_id
1 'polypeptide(L)'
;MSYLKRNLLTLFLFLSFPIFTDINKNPFELIDTKSQEMVVVLTTENELFNTNPELFKNKIKNIFEPLIDFNRVSASVMGKKYFLSATKEERAQFIEVFKISLLDTYAETLAQWGDAEI
;
A
#
# COMPACT_ATOMS: atom_id res chain seq x y z
N MET A 1 -31.32 3.95 -41.88
CA MET A 1 -30.62 2.79 -41.27
C MET A 1 -29.11 2.94 -41.23
N SER A 2 -28.47 3.74 -42.10
CA SER A 2 -27.01 3.99 -42.07
C SER A 2 -26.54 4.84 -40.89
N TYR A 3 -27.39 5.65 -40.30
CA TYR A 3 -27.06 6.50 -39.16
C TYR A 3 -26.91 5.73 -37.83
N LEU A 4 -27.69 4.64 -37.64
CA LEU A 4 -27.61 3.79 -36.46
C LEU A 4 -26.28 3.00 -36.42
N LYS A 5 -25.81 2.52 -37.59
CA LYS A 5 -24.54 1.81 -37.69
C LYS A 5 -23.35 2.73 -37.42
N ARG A 6 -23.43 3.97 -37.84
CA ARG A 6 -22.35 4.98 -37.63
C ARG A 6 -22.27 5.41 -36.17
N ASN A 7 -23.41 5.57 -35.51
CA ASN A 7 -23.45 5.90 -34.08
C ASN A 7 -23.01 4.75 -33.19
N LEU A 8 -23.28 3.49 -33.59
CA LEU A 8 -22.78 2.32 -32.89
C LEU A 8 -21.26 2.17 -32.97
N LEU A 9 -20.69 2.50 -34.13
CA LEU A 9 -19.23 2.50 -34.32
C LEU A 9 -18.54 3.61 -33.50
N THR A 10 -19.18 4.77 -33.39
CA THR A 10 -18.66 5.89 -32.59
C THR A 10 -18.78 5.59 -31.10
N LEU A 11 -19.82 4.90 -30.67
CA LEU A 11 -19.97 4.47 -29.29
C LEU A 11 -18.94 3.42 -28.89
N PHE A 12 -18.55 2.53 -29.81
CA PHE A 12 -17.51 1.52 -29.58
C PHE A 12 -16.09 2.12 -29.49
N LEU A 13 -15.85 3.22 -30.17
CA LEU A 13 -14.59 3.96 -30.09
C LEU A 13 -14.40 4.68 -28.75
N PHE A 14 -15.48 5.05 -28.07
CA PHE A 14 -15.41 5.67 -26.74
C PHE A 14 -15.22 4.63 -25.59
N LEU A 15 -15.49 3.35 -25.83
CA LEU A 15 -15.25 2.26 -24.88
C LEU A 15 -13.81 1.73 -24.90
N SER A 16 -12.99 2.21 -25.84
CA SER A 16 -11.58 1.88 -25.94
C SER A 16 -10.71 2.90 -25.20
N PHE A 17 -11.16 3.43 -24.05
CA PHE A 17 -10.23 4.05 -23.14
C PHE A 17 -9.32 2.93 -22.60
N PRO A 18 -8.02 3.00 -22.89
CA PRO A 18 -7.10 2.14 -22.17
C PRO A 18 -7.32 2.46 -20.69
N ILE A 19 -7.73 1.48 -19.93
CA ILE A 19 -7.53 1.52 -18.49
C ILE A 19 -6.01 1.55 -18.36
N PHE A 20 -5.46 2.77 -18.31
CA PHE A 20 -4.11 2.96 -17.84
C PHE A 20 -4.15 2.59 -16.36
N THR A 21 -4.01 1.31 -16.09
CA THR A 21 -3.48 0.90 -14.81
C THR A 21 -2.12 1.55 -14.73
N ASP A 22 -1.93 2.35 -13.72
CA ASP A 22 -0.74 3.15 -13.39
C ASP A 22 0.48 2.25 -13.08
N ILE A 23 0.82 1.35 -14.00
CA ILE A 23 1.92 0.38 -13.88
C ILE A 23 3.28 1.09 -14.06
N ASN A 24 3.27 2.37 -14.42
CA ASN A 24 4.45 3.16 -14.72
C ASN A 24 4.66 4.37 -13.82
N LYS A 25 4.18 4.34 -12.56
CA LYS A 25 4.70 5.33 -11.63
C LYS A 25 6.17 5.05 -11.40
N ASN A 26 6.99 6.03 -11.78
CA ASN A 26 8.41 6.05 -11.44
C ASN A 26 8.56 5.76 -9.95
N PRO A 27 9.36 4.76 -9.52
CA PRO A 27 9.53 4.43 -8.11
C PRO A 27 9.90 5.64 -7.25
N PHE A 28 10.66 6.58 -7.79
CA PHE A 28 11.03 7.82 -7.10
C PHE A 28 9.82 8.72 -6.82
N GLU A 29 8.92 8.87 -7.77
CA GLU A 29 7.69 9.66 -7.59
C GLU A 29 6.76 9.01 -6.56
N LEU A 30 6.67 7.69 -6.55
CA LEU A 30 5.87 6.97 -5.57
C LEU A 30 6.44 7.17 -4.16
N ILE A 31 7.74 7.01 -3.98
CA ILE A 31 8.41 7.19 -2.69
C ILE A 31 8.27 8.64 -2.22
N ASP A 32 8.48 9.60 -3.11
CA ASP A 32 8.37 11.03 -2.79
C ASP A 32 6.94 11.38 -2.34
N THR A 33 5.94 10.96 -3.09
CA THR A 33 4.53 11.19 -2.76
C THR A 33 4.18 10.56 -1.41
N LYS A 34 4.58 9.31 -1.17
CA LYS A 34 4.30 8.62 0.09
C LYS A 34 5.06 9.22 1.28
N SER A 35 6.26 9.72 1.05
CA SER A 35 7.02 10.44 2.06
C SER A 35 6.34 11.75 2.46
N GLN A 36 5.80 12.49 1.49
CA GLN A 36 5.06 13.72 1.76
C GLN A 36 3.75 13.44 2.52
N GLU A 37 3.00 12.40 2.12
CA GLU A 37 1.81 11.95 2.87
C GLU A 37 2.16 11.59 4.32
N MET A 38 3.29 10.92 4.53
CA MET A 38 3.77 10.54 5.87
C MET A 38 4.09 11.77 6.72
N VAL A 39 4.82 12.74 6.16
CA VAL A 39 5.13 13.99 6.87
C VAL A 39 3.86 14.71 7.30
N VAL A 40 2.85 14.78 6.44
CA VAL A 40 1.54 15.39 6.77
C VAL A 40 0.90 14.67 7.95
N VAL A 41 0.82 13.34 7.93
CA VAL A 41 0.23 12.56 9.03
C VAL A 41 0.99 12.78 10.33
N LEU A 42 2.32 12.73 10.30
CA LEU A 42 3.14 12.87 11.50
C LEU A 42 3.13 14.28 12.09
N THR A 43 2.96 15.31 11.27
CA THR A 43 3.02 16.72 11.74
C THR A 43 1.66 17.31 12.06
N THR A 44 0.62 16.95 11.31
CA THR A 44 -0.72 17.55 11.45
C THR A 44 -1.70 16.65 12.19
N GLU A 45 -1.45 15.36 12.24
CA GLU A 45 -2.37 14.38 12.82
C GLU A 45 -1.78 13.60 13.99
N ASN A 46 -0.68 14.09 14.58
CA ASN A 46 -0.03 13.47 15.74
C ASN A 46 -0.99 13.33 16.95
N GLU A 47 -1.87 14.31 17.16
CA GLU A 47 -2.89 14.23 18.22
C GLU A 47 -3.86 13.07 18.02
N LEU A 48 -4.03 12.61 16.78
CA LEU A 48 -4.87 11.45 16.47
C LEU A 48 -4.35 10.18 17.14
N PHE A 49 -3.04 10.06 17.34
CA PHE A 49 -2.47 8.92 18.06
C PHE A 49 -2.98 8.83 19.50
N ASN A 50 -3.17 9.96 20.17
CA ASN A 50 -3.68 10.00 21.53
C ASN A 50 -5.19 9.83 21.61
N THR A 51 -5.93 10.31 20.63
CA THR A 51 -7.41 10.29 20.61
C THR A 51 -7.99 9.05 19.94
N ASN A 52 -7.36 8.56 18.89
CA ASN A 52 -7.75 7.36 18.14
C ASN A 52 -6.53 6.66 17.55
N PRO A 53 -5.78 5.90 18.36
CA PRO A 53 -4.54 5.25 17.92
C PRO A 53 -4.75 4.27 16.77
N GLU A 54 -5.88 3.59 16.71
CA GLU A 54 -6.15 2.65 15.62
C GLU A 54 -6.33 3.35 14.27
N LEU A 55 -7.01 4.48 14.26
CA LEU A 55 -7.16 5.28 13.04
C LEU A 55 -5.81 5.83 12.58
N PHE A 56 -4.99 6.32 13.51
CA PHE A 56 -3.64 6.79 13.22
C PHE A 56 -2.77 5.67 12.62
N LYS A 57 -2.74 4.50 13.25
CA LYS A 57 -2.01 3.33 12.73
C LYS A 57 -2.47 2.92 11.34
N ASN A 58 -3.77 2.92 11.09
CA ASN A 58 -4.32 2.58 9.79
C ASN A 58 -3.89 3.56 8.69
N LYS A 59 -3.81 4.85 8.99
CA LYS A 59 -3.26 5.85 8.05
C LYS A 59 -1.81 5.57 7.70
N ILE A 60 -0.97 5.28 8.69
CA ILE A 60 0.43 4.91 8.50
C ILE A 60 0.55 3.64 7.64
N LYS A 61 -0.22 2.60 7.96
CA LYS A 61 -0.25 1.35 7.19
C LYS A 61 -0.59 1.59 5.72
N ASN A 62 -1.61 2.38 5.44
CA ASN A 62 -2.05 2.69 4.08
C ASN A 62 -0.99 3.43 3.27
N ILE A 63 -0.16 4.24 3.92
CA ILE A 63 0.95 4.92 3.26
C ILE A 63 2.08 3.94 2.94
N PHE A 64 2.43 3.04 3.86
CA PHE A 64 3.53 2.10 3.70
C PHE A 64 3.21 0.90 2.82
N GLU A 65 1.98 0.40 2.86
CA GLU A 65 1.60 -0.86 2.21
C GLU A 65 1.98 -0.92 0.72
N PRO A 66 1.75 0.12 -0.09
CA PRO A 66 2.12 0.09 -1.51
C PRO A 66 3.63 0.16 -1.77
N LEU A 67 4.44 0.48 -0.76
CA LEU A 67 5.89 0.58 -0.89
C LEU A 67 6.62 -0.74 -0.65
N ILE A 68 5.95 -1.75 -0.09
CA ILE A 68 6.57 -2.99 0.38
C ILE A 68 5.97 -4.19 -0.36
N ASP A 69 6.83 -4.96 -1.03
CA ASP A 69 6.47 -6.28 -1.54
C ASP A 69 6.50 -7.30 -0.40
N PHE A 70 5.39 -7.42 0.32
CA PHE A 70 5.28 -8.33 1.46
C PHE A 70 5.47 -9.79 1.11
N ASN A 71 5.11 -10.22 -0.09
CA ASN A 71 5.34 -11.58 -0.55
C ASN A 71 6.84 -11.89 -0.60
N ARG A 72 7.60 -11.00 -1.21
CA ARG A 72 9.04 -11.15 -1.38
C ARG A 72 9.80 -11.02 -0.06
N VAL A 73 9.45 -10.02 0.74
CA VAL A 73 10.10 -9.79 2.04
C VAL A 73 9.82 -10.95 3.00
N SER A 74 8.57 -11.40 3.08
CA SER A 74 8.17 -12.53 3.93
C SER A 74 8.87 -13.82 3.52
N ALA A 75 8.98 -14.11 2.22
CA ALA A 75 9.72 -15.25 1.71
C ALA A 75 11.20 -15.20 2.11
N SER A 76 11.80 -14.02 2.06
CA SER A 76 13.19 -13.80 2.48
C SER A 76 13.38 -14.01 3.99
N VAL A 77 12.45 -13.53 4.80
CA VAL A 77 12.47 -13.69 6.26
C VAL A 77 12.27 -15.14 6.66
N MET A 78 11.32 -15.84 6.03
CA MET A 78 11.08 -17.26 6.26
C MET A 78 12.30 -18.12 5.89
N GLY A 79 13.00 -17.72 4.84
CA GLY A 79 14.14 -18.44 4.28
C GLY A 79 13.74 -19.58 3.36
N LYS A 80 14.64 -19.91 2.44
CA LYS A 80 14.37 -20.86 1.37
C LYS A 80 13.90 -22.23 1.87
N LYS A 81 14.54 -22.75 2.91
CA LYS A 81 14.22 -24.07 3.47
C LYS A 81 12.77 -24.14 3.94
N TYR A 82 12.37 -23.21 4.76
CA TYR A 82 11.03 -23.18 5.34
C TYR A 82 9.96 -22.78 4.32
N PHE A 83 10.28 -21.83 3.45
CA PHE A 83 9.39 -21.41 2.39
C PHE A 83 9.02 -22.56 1.45
N LEU A 84 9.99 -23.37 1.03
CA LEU A 84 9.75 -24.51 0.14
C LEU A 84 9.02 -25.67 0.83
N SER A 85 9.21 -25.86 2.14
CA SER A 85 8.53 -26.91 2.90
C SER A 85 7.13 -26.55 3.37
N ALA A 86 6.81 -25.25 3.42
CA ALA A 86 5.49 -24.77 3.82
C ALA A 86 4.44 -25.00 2.71
N THR A 87 3.21 -25.28 3.13
CA THR A 87 2.06 -25.31 2.22
C THR A 87 1.73 -23.90 1.70
N LYS A 88 0.90 -23.81 0.67
CA LYS A 88 0.44 -22.52 0.13
C LYS A 88 -0.32 -21.72 1.18
N GLU A 89 -1.14 -22.40 1.98
CA GLU A 89 -1.94 -21.81 3.06
C GLU A 89 -1.06 -21.29 4.19
N GLU A 90 -0.05 -22.05 4.59
CA GLU A 90 0.93 -21.64 5.60
C GLU A 90 1.74 -20.41 5.17
N ARG A 91 2.14 -20.36 3.90
CA ARG A 91 2.82 -19.18 3.35
C ARG A 91 1.92 -17.95 3.38
N ALA A 92 0.68 -18.08 2.95
CA ALA A 92 -0.29 -16.99 2.96
C ALA A 92 -0.56 -16.47 4.37
N GLN A 93 -0.70 -17.37 5.34
CA GLN A 93 -0.88 -17.00 6.74
C GLN A 93 0.36 -16.29 7.30
N PHE A 94 1.55 -16.78 7.00
CA PHE A 94 2.79 -16.14 7.43
C PHE A 94 2.93 -14.73 6.86
N ILE A 95 2.64 -14.54 5.57
CA ILE A 95 2.70 -13.23 4.91
C ILE A 95 1.76 -12.24 5.61
N GLU A 96 0.53 -12.65 5.91
CA GLU A 96 -0.47 -11.78 6.53
C GLU A 96 -0.06 -11.41 7.97
N VAL A 97 0.37 -12.39 8.78
CA VAL A 97 0.85 -12.13 10.15
C VAL A 97 2.09 -11.23 10.13
N PHE A 98 3.03 -11.51 9.25
CA PHE A 98 4.25 -10.70 9.11
C PHE A 98 3.92 -9.26 8.70
N LYS A 99 3.03 -9.08 7.72
CA LYS A 99 2.56 -7.76 7.25
C LYS A 99 1.96 -6.96 8.41
N ILE A 100 1.02 -7.55 9.12
CA ILE A 100 0.35 -6.89 10.26
C ILE A 100 1.37 -6.50 11.32
N SER A 101 2.23 -7.42 11.73
CA SER A 101 3.25 -7.19 12.76
C SER A 101 4.24 -6.09 12.35
N LEU A 102 4.69 -6.10 11.11
CA LEU A 102 5.63 -5.10 10.60
C LEU A 102 5.00 -3.71 10.58
N LEU A 103 3.80 -3.59 10.03
CA LEU A 103 3.10 -2.32 9.93
C LEU A 103 2.71 -1.76 11.30
N ASP A 104 2.29 -2.59 12.23
CA ASP A 104 1.99 -2.17 13.61
C ASP A 104 3.24 -1.65 14.31
N THR A 105 4.35 -2.35 14.21
CA THR A 105 5.63 -1.95 14.80
C THR A 105 6.11 -0.61 14.24
N TYR A 106 6.04 -0.43 12.92
CA TYR A 106 6.43 0.85 12.30
C TYR A 106 5.49 1.99 12.68
N ALA A 107 4.18 1.76 12.70
CA ALA A 107 3.22 2.78 13.07
C ALA A 107 3.42 3.25 14.52
N GLU A 108 3.67 2.34 15.45
CA GLU A 108 3.97 2.66 16.85
C GLU A 108 5.28 3.44 17.00
N THR A 109 6.33 3.03 16.29
CA THR A 109 7.63 3.71 16.33
C THR A 109 7.52 5.13 15.77
N LEU A 110 6.81 5.32 14.66
CA LEU A 110 6.61 6.65 14.06
C LEU A 110 5.72 7.54 14.93
N ALA A 111 4.73 6.98 15.61
CA ALA A 111 3.90 7.72 16.55
C ALA A 111 4.72 8.29 17.70
N GLN A 112 5.66 7.53 18.24
CA GLN A 112 6.58 7.99 19.30
C GLN A 112 7.53 9.09 18.81
N TRP A 113 7.91 9.07 17.52
CA TRP A 113 8.74 10.14 16.95
C TRP A 113 8.01 11.48 16.78
N GLY A 114 6.69 11.42 16.54
CA GLY A 114 5.86 12.62 16.46
C GLY A 114 5.79 13.42 17.76
N ASP A 115 6.00 12.77 18.91
CA ASP A 115 6.08 13.41 20.23
C ASP A 115 7.49 13.91 20.59
N ALA A 116 8.52 13.51 19.85
CA ALA A 116 9.86 14.01 20.02
C ALA A 116 9.96 15.39 19.35
N GLU A 117 10.13 16.44 20.14
CA GLU A 117 10.42 17.78 19.61
C GLU A 117 11.66 17.71 18.70
N ILE A 118 11.43 17.99 17.40
CA ILE A 118 12.50 18.19 16.42
C ILE A 118 12.89 19.67 16.46
#